data_4da3c54c79d5f74b67c860cd9597db25
#
_entry.id   4da3c54c79d5f74b67c860cd9597db25
#
_cell.length_a   1.000
_cell.length_b   1.000
_cell.length_c   1.000
_cell.angle_alpha   90.00
_cell.angle_beta   90.00
_cell.angle_gamma   90.00
#
_symmetry.space_group_name_H-M   'P 1'
#
loop_
_entity.id
_entity.type
_entity.pdbx_description
1 polymer ?
#
loop_
_entity_poly.entity_id
_entity_poly.type
_entity_poly.pdbx_seq_one_letter_code
_entity_poly.pdbx_strand_id
1 'polypeptide(L)'
;MKKIQLLLLFVFSFVIGSFAQGFVKEKQVIKSAILNKEVHYSIFLPSDYYTSERAYPVTYLLHGYGDADDGWIQFGEVNCLADDAIKTGKIPPMIIVTPDGFTSFYINAANGNLNYEDFFIKELIPHIEKTYKVKAEKRFRGIAGLSMGGYGSLLYALKYPDLFAAAAPLSAAVWTDNDIINLNENMFNGLFG
;
A
#
# COMPACT_ATOMS: atom_id res chain seq x y z
N MET A 1 -44.50 -7.17 60.61
CA MET A 1 -44.56 -7.34 59.15
C MET A 1 -43.43 -6.52 58.53
N LYS A 2 -42.35 -7.18 58.15
CA LYS A 2 -41.16 -6.55 57.55
C LYS A 2 -41.35 -6.42 56.06
N LYS A 3 -41.38 -5.16 55.53
CA LYS A 3 -41.42 -4.89 54.09
C LYS A 3 -40.05 -5.17 53.50
N ILE A 4 -39.94 -6.21 52.66
CA ILE A 4 -38.77 -6.47 51.85
C ILE A 4 -38.83 -5.53 50.66
N GLN A 5 -37.92 -4.52 50.62
CA GLN A 5 -37.71 -3.69 49.45
C GLN A 5 -36.81 -4.47 48.47
N LEU A 6 -37.38 -4.91 47.35
CA LEU A 6 -36.67 -5.51 46.24
C LEU A 6 -36.00 -4.41 45.44
N LEU A 7 -34.69 -4.25 45.63
CA LEU A 7 -33.85 -3.33 44.85
C LEU A 7 -33.55 -3.96 43.49
N LEU A 8 -34.28 -3.55 42.47
CA LEU A 8 -33.98 -3.91 41.08
C LEU A 8 -32.75 -3.15 40.63
N LEU A 9 -31.59 -3.81 40.62
CA LEU A 9 -30.37 -3.29 40.02
C LEU A 9 -30.51 -3.41 38.49
N PHE A 10 -30.84 -2.30 37.85
CA PHE A 10 -30.80 -2.18 36.40
C PHE A 10 -29.33 -2.07 35.99
N VAL A 11 -28.69 -3.20 35.67
CA VAL A 11 -27.35 -3.20 35.05
C VAL A 11 -27.52 -2.76 33.59
N PHE A 12 -27.32 -1.48 33.36
CA PHE A 12 -27.22 -0.95 32.01
C PHE A 12 -25.88 -1.43 31.45
N SER A 13 -25.87 -2.57 30.78
CA SER A 13 -24.69 -3.01 30.01
C SER A 13 -24.51 -2.05 28.84
N PHE A 14 -23.66 -1.05 29.04
CA PHE A 14 -23.14 -0.23 27.97
C PHE A 14 -22.27 -1.17 27.13
N VAL A 15 -22.81 -1.73 26.05
CA VAL A 15 -22.01 -2.36 25.01
C VAL A 15 -21.27 -1.22 24.33
N ILE A 16 -20.09 -0.87 24.85
CA ILE A 16 -19.14 -0.06 24.13
C ILE A 16 -18.73 -0.93 22.94
N GLY A 17 -19.31 -0.66 21.78
CA GLY A 17 -18.87 -1.26 20.55
C GLY A 17 -17.40 -0.91 20.35
N SER A 18 -16.53 -1.79 20.78
CA SER A 18 -15.11 -1.72 20.44
C SER A 18 -15.02 -1.96 18.93
N PHE A 19 -14.98 -0.89 18.16
CA PHE A 19 -14.65 -1.00 16.75
C PHE A 19 -13.21 -1.49 16.67
N ALA A 20 -13.03 -2.74 16.27
CA ALA A 20 -11.71 -3.29 16.07
C ALA A 20 -10.97 -2.42 15.06
N GLN A 21 -9.73 -2.08 15.39
CA GLN A 21 -8.84 -1.35 14.49
C GLN A 21 -8.23 -2.33 13.48
N GLY A 22 -7.91 -1.85 12.29
CA GLY A 22 -7.17 -2.64 11.30
C GLY A 22 -5.76 -2.99 11.80
N PHE A 23 -5.15 -3.95 11.14
CA PHE A 23 -3.84 -4.50 11.53
C PHE A 23 -2.77 -3.97 10.58
N VAL A 24 -1.66 -3.52 11.15
CA VAL A 24 -0.46 -3.15 10.40
C VAL A 24 0.62 -4.22 10.64
N LYS A 25 1.26 -4.64 9.56
CA LYS A 25 2.50 -5.44 9.60
C LYS A 25 3.56 -4.67 8.84
N GLU A 26 4.52 -4.13 9.57
CA GLU A 26 5.64 -3.41 8.98
C GLU A 26 6.79 -4.35 8.65
N LYS A 27 7.64 -3.93 7.71
CA LYS A 27 8.92 -4.56 7.36
C LYS A 27 8.80 -6.06 7.10
N GLN A 28 7.71 -6.45 6.43
CA GLN A 28 7.61 -7.79 5.88
C GLN A 28 8.65 -7.96 4.77
N VAL A 29 9.13 -9.18 4.57
CA VAL A 29 10.25 -9.46 3.65
C VAL A 29 9.80 -10.33 2.49
N ILE A 30 10.16 -9.94 1.28
CA ILE A 30 10.16 -10.77 0.10
C ILE A 30 11.60 -10.96 -0.40
N LYS A 31 12.00 -12.21 -0.62
CA LYS A 31 13.29 -12.54 -1.26
C LYS A 31 13.11 -12.47 -2.77
N SER A 32 13.67 -11.44 -3.36
CA SER A 32 13.60 -11.24 -4.80
C SER A 32 14.73 -11.98 -5.51
N ALA A 33 14.36 -12.81 -6.47
CA ALA A 33 15.33 -13.42 -7.39
C ALA A 33 15.77 -12.42 -8.46
N ILE A 34 14.86 -11.53 -8.91
CA ILE A 34 15.14 -10.51 -9.92
C ILE A 34 16.14 -9.49 -9.39
N LEU A 35 15.97 -9.02 -8.14
CA LEU A 35 16.84 -8.04 -7.52
C LEU A 35 18.03 -8.66 -6.78
N ASN A 36 18.01 -9.99 -6.61
CA ASN A 36 19.01 -10.75 -5.86
C ASN A 36 19.24 -10.21 -4.42
N LYS A 37 18.16 -9.78 -3.77
CA LYS A 37 18.17 -9.24 -2.41
C LYS A 37 16.81 -9.37 -1.71
N GLU A 38 16.78 -9.12 -0.42
CA GLU A 38 15.56 -8.95 0.34
C GLU A 38 15.00 -7.54 0.10
N VAL A 39 13.67 -7.47 -0.11
CA VAL A 39 12.93 -6.22 -0.26
C VAL A 39 11.87 -6.17 0.82
N HIS A 40 11.74 -5.02 1.47
CA HIS A 40 10.74 -4.83 2.50
C HIS A 40 9.42 -4.32 1.91
N TYR A 41 8.33 -4.62 2.60
CA TYR A 41 7.06 -3.97 2.39
C TYR A 41 6.30 -3.91 3.71
N SER A 42 5.47 -2.91 3.87
CA SER A 42 4.52 -2.83 4.97
C SER A 42 3.10 -3.04 4.42
N ILE A 43 2.18 -3.50 5.28
CA ILE A 43 0.83 -3.84 4.85
C ILE A 43 -0.19 -3.48 5.93
N PHE A 44 -1.27 -2.82 5.52
CA PHE A 44 -2.49 -2.65 6.30
C PHE A 44 -3.51 -3.70 5.90
N LEU A 45 -4.11 -4.34 6.90
CA LEU A 45 -5.19 -5.32 6.78
C LEU A 45 -6.43 -4.79 7.50
N PRO A 46 -7.63 -4.85 6.91
CA PRO A 46 -8.85 -4.35 7.54
C PRO A 46 -9.19 -5.11 8.82
N SER A 47 -9.95 -4.50 9.71
CA SER A 47 -10.21 -5.00 11.07
C SER A 47 -10.86 -6.40 11.12
N ASP A 48 -11.60 -6.77 10.07
CA ASP A 48 -12.24 -8.10 9.97
C ASP A 48 -11.38 -9.14 9.23
N TYR A 49 -10.13 -8.82 8.87
CA TYR A 49 -9.28 -9.69 8.05
C TYR A 49 -9.12 -11.11 8.61
N TYR A 50 -8.95 -11.26 9.92
CA TYR A 50 -8.74 -12.56 10.56
C TYR A 50 -10.03 -13.30 10.90
N THR A 51 -11.16 -12.61 10.93
CA THR A 51 -12.47 -13.17 11.29
C THR A 51 -13.36 -13.43 10.09
N SER A 52 -13.03 -12.90 8.91
CA SER A 52 -13.76 -13.06 7.66
C SER A 52 -13.04 -14.01 6.71
N GLU A 53 -13.82 -14.82 5.99
CA GLU A 53 -13.30 -15.68 4.90
C GLU A 53 -13.24 -14.96 3.54
N ARG A 54 -13.70 -13.71 3.45
CA ARG A 54 -13.71 -12.96 2.19
C ARG A 54 -12.30 -12.56 1.74
N ALA A 55 -12.14 -12.41 0.44
CA ALA A 55 -10.99 -11.73 -0.15
C ALA A 55 -11.28 -10.23 -0.32
N TYR A 56 -10.22 -9.42 -0.33
CA TYR A 56 -10.26 -7.95 -0.31
C TYR A 56 -9.68 -7.33 -1.58
N PRO A 57 -10.17 -6.17 -2.02
CA PRO A 57 -9.43 -5.32 -2.94
C PRO A 57 -8.06 -4.97 -2.36
N VAL A 58 -7.09 -4.71 -3.23
CA VAL A 58 -5.75 -4.29 -2.84
C VAL A 58 -5.36 -2.98 -3.52
N THR A 59 -4.73 -2.09 -2.77
CA THR A 59 -4.09 -0.88 -3.30
C THR A 59 -2.60 -0.94 -2.98
N TYR A 60 -1.76 -0.80 -4.01
CA TYR A 60 -0.33 -0.58 -3.86
C TYR A 60 -0.09 0.92 -3.73
N LEU A 61 0.52 1.35 -2.64
CA LEU A 61 0.74 2.75 -2.30
C LEU A 61 2.24 3.04 -2.25
N LEU A 62 2.73 3.71 -3.28
CA LEU A 62 4.14 3.92 -3.57
C LEU A 62 4.65 5.18 -2.87
N HIS A 63 5.79 5.09 -2.18
CA HIS A 63 6.41 6.21 -1.46
C HIS A 63 7.21 7.17 -2.37
N GLY A 64 7.54 8.34 -1.83
CA GLY A 64 8.37 9.34 -2.50
C GLY A 64 9.87 9.04 -2.42
N TYR A 65 10.68 9.81 -3.15
CA TYR A 65 12.14 9.65 -3.15
C TYR A 65 12.72 9.86 -1.75
N GLY A 66 13.56 8.92 -1.31
CA GLY A 66 14.23 8.98 0.00
C GLY A 66 13.38 8.51 1.19
N ASP A 67 12.18 8.02 0.94
CA ASP A 67 11.31 7.38 1.92
C ASP A 67 11.45 5.84 1.86
N ALA A 68 10.63 5.08 2.62
CA ALA A 68 10.67 3.63 2.73
C ALA A 68 9.27 3.03 2.81
N ASP A 69 9.20 1.71 2.95
CA ASP A 69 7.95 0.95 3.03
C ASP A 69 7.02 1.36 4.20
N ASP A 70 7.57 1.90 5.27
CA ASP A 70 6.83 2.31 6.46
C ASP A 70 6.40 3.81 6.46
N GLY A 71 6.90 4.62 5.53
CA GLY A 71 6.68 6.06 5.52
C GLY A 71 5.21 6.47 5.46
N TRP A 72 4.40 5.81 4.66
CA TRP A 72 2.96 6.05 4.59
C TRP A 72 2.23 5.71 5.89
N ILE A 73 2.76 4.80 6.68
CA ILE A 73 2.21 4.40 7.98
C ILE A 73 2.68 5.36 9.06
N GLN A 74 4.00 5.59 9.15
CA GLN A 74 4.62 6.35 10.25
C GLN A 74 4.39 7.87 10.15
N PHE A 75 4.37 8.41 8.93
CA PHE A 75 4.22 9.85 8.69
C PHE A 75 2.89 10.19 8.01
N GLY A 76 2.36 9.31 7.16
CA GLY A 76 1.10 9.50 6.45
C GLY A 76 -0.13 9.02 7.21
N GLU A 77 0.05 8.27 8.31
CA GLU A 77 -1.03 7.70 9.12
C GLU A 77 -2.11 6.98 8.29
N VAL A 78 -1.69 6.41 7.15
CA VAL A 78 -2.62 5.82 6.16
C VAL A 78 -3.47 4.70 6.75
N ASN A 79 -2.95 3.97 7.71
CA ASN A 79 -3.67 2.94 8.45
C ASN A 79 -4.84 3.52 9.26
N CYS A 80 -4.63 4.65 9.95
CA CYS A 80 -5.68 5.33 10.72
C CYS A 80 -6.75 5.92 9.79
N LEU A 81 -6.32 6.57 8.70
CA LEU A 81 -7.21 7.16 7.70
C LEU A 81 -8.04 6.11 6.97
N ALA A 82 -7.43 4.99 6.59
CA ALA A 82 -8.13 3.88 5.94
C ALA A 82 -9.15 3.23 6.89
N ASP A 83 -8.76 3.02 8.13
CA ASP A 83 -9.62 2.44 9.15
C ASP A 83 -10.87 3.31 9.42
N ASP A 84 -10.68 4.63 9.56
CA ASP A 84 -11.78 5.57 9.71
C ASP A 84 -12.69 5.61 8.47
N ALA A 85 -12.10 5.62 7.27
CA ALA A 85 -12.85 5.62 6.03
C ALA A 85 -13.65 4.31 5.83
N ILE A 86 -13.10 3.17 6.23
CA ILE A 86 -13.79 1.88 6.21
C ILE A 86 -14.93 1.86 7.24
N LYS A 87 -14.69 2.29 8.49
CA LYS A 87 -15.70 2.36 9.56
C LYS A 87 -16.86 3.25 9.20
N THR A 88 -16.58 4.36 8.54
CA THR A 88 -17.62 5.33 8.13
C THR A 88 -18.28 4.96 6.80
N GLY A 89 -17.89 3.85 6.16
CA GLY A 89 -18.46 3.38 4.89
C GLY A 89 -18.07 4.22 3.68
N LYS A 90 -17.07 5.09 3.79
CA LYS A 90 -16.56 5.90 2.67
C LYS A 90 -15.81 5.05 1.65
N ILE A 91 -15.12 4.01 2.11
CA ILE A 91 -14.45 3.01 1.27
C ILE A 91 -14.79 1.60 1.75
N PRO A 92 -14.77 0.59 0.86
CA PRO A 92 -14.90 -0.79 1.27
C PRO A 92 -13.67 -1.23 2.05
N PRO A 93 -13.78 -2.27 2.92
CA PRO A 93 -12.61 -2.91 3.49
C PRO A 93 -11.65 -3.39 2.42
N MET A 94 -10.38 -3.00 2.53
CA MET A 94 -9.33 -3.25 1.55
C MET A 94 -7.98 -3.47 2.21
N ILE A 95 -7.07 -4.08 1.47
CA ILE A 95 -5.66 -4.22 1.83
C ILE A 95 -4.89 -3.06 1.20
N ILE A 96 -3.94 -2.47 1.95
CA ILE A 96 -3.00 -1.47 1.42
C ILE A 96 -1.59 -2.02 1.59
N VAL A 97 -0.83 -2.07 0.50
CA VAL A 97 0.56 -2.54 0.46
C VAL A 97 1.47 -1.36 0.15
N THR A 98 2.45 -1.14 0.99
CA THR A 98 3.45 -0.08 0.82
C THR A 98 4.83 -0.73 0.64
N PRO A 99 5.29 -0.97 -0.60
CA PRO A 99 6.59 -1.58 -0.84
C PRO A 99 7.72 -0.56 -0.74
N ASP A 100 8.91 -1.01 -0.30
CA ASP A 100 10.14 -0.23 -0.41
C ASP A 100 10.54 -0.15 -1.89
N GLY A 101 10.46 1.04 -2.44
CA GLY A 101 10.84 1.37 -3.82
C GLY A 101 12.29 1.81 -3.95
N PHE A 102 13.03 1.90 -2.85
CA PHE A 102 14.36 2.51 -2.81
C PHE A 102 14.32 3.92 -3.44
N THR A 103 15.28 4.23 -4.29
CA THR A 103 15.32 5.45 -5.12
C THR A 103 15.16 5.13 -6.61
N SER A 104 14.45 4.04 -6.94
CA SER A 104 14.39 3.43 -8.26
C SER A 104 13.49 4.15 -9.26
N PHE A 105 12.74 5.16 -8.85
CA PHE A 105 11.61 5.68 -9.64
C PHE A 105 10.62 4.61 -10.13
N TYR A 106 10.68 3.42 -9.50
CA TYR A 106 9.85 2.26 -9.85
C TYR A 106 10.09 1.75 -11.27
N ILE A 107 11.28 2.00 -11.85
CA ILE A 107 11.68 1.54 -13.19
C ILE A 107 12.78 0.48 -13.11
N ASN A 108 13.01 -0.18 -14.23
CA ASN A 108 14.24 -0.93 -14.43
C ASN A 108 15.36 0.06 -14.77
N ALA A 109 16.45 0.03 -14.02
CA ALA A 109 17.60 0.88 -14.28
C ALA A 109 18.20 0.58 -15.66
N ALA A 110 18.63 1.62 -16.38
CA ALA A 110 19.17 1.50 -17.73
C ALA A 110 20.44 0.61 -17.80
N ASN A 111 21.23 0.61 -16.72
CA ASN A 111 22.42 -0.22 -16.58
C ASN A 111 22.12 -1.69 -16.14
N GLY A 112 20.85 -2.00 -15.89
CA GLY A 112 20.43 -3.34 -15.46
C GLY A 112 20.73 -3.71 -13.99
N ASN A 113 21.28 -2.78 -13.20
CA ASN A 113 21.67 -3.07 -11.81
C ASN A 113 20.49 -3.16 -10.85
N LEU A 114 19.35 -2.56 -11.21
CA LEU A 114 18.14 -2.57 -10.39
C LEU A 114 16.90 -2.69 -11.27
N ASN A 115 16.41 -3.91 -11.47
CA ASN A 115 15.23 -4.17 -12.29
C ASN A 115 13.95 -4.11 -11.44
N TYR A 116 13.65 -2.94 -10.87
CA TYR A 116 12.58 -2.78 -9.89
C TYR A 116 11.18 -2.99 -10.49
N GLU A 117 10.94 -2.49 -11.70
CA GLU A 117 9.67 -2.69 -12.39
C GLU A 117 9.37 -4.20 -12.56
N ASP A 118 10.36 -4.95 -13.02
CA ASP A 118 10.23 -6.39 -13.19
C ASP A 118 9.95 -7.11 -11.86
N PHE A 119 10.64 -6.71 -10.79
CA PHE A 119 10.37 -7.21 -9.45
C PHE A 119 8.93 -6.91 -9.03
N PHE A 120 8.48 -5.67 -9.18
CA PHE A 120 7.14 -5.27 -8.74
C PHE A 120 6.04 -6.07 -9.45
N ILE A 121 6.14 -6.17 -10.77
CA ILE A 121 5.13 -6.83 -11.61
C ILE A 121 5.20 -8.36 -11.50
N LYS A 122 6.41 -8.93 -11.54
CA LYS A 122 6.59 -10.39 -11.68
C LYS A 122 6.77 -11.13 -10.37
N GLU A 123 7.16 -10.43 -9.29
CA GLU A 123 7.39 -11.04 -7.97
C GLU A 123 6.50 -10.47 -6.89
N LEU A 124 6.45 -9.14 -6.69
CA LEU A 124 5.72 -8.54 -5.56
C LEU A 124 4.21 -8.76 -5.68
N ILE A 125 3.59 -8.41 -6.81
CA ILE A 125 2.14 -8.61 -7.00
C ILE A 125 1.75 -10.08 -6.79
N PRO A 126 2.39 -11.07 -7.45
CA PRO A 126 2.08 -12.48 -7.21
C PRO A 126 2.33 -12.94 -5.77
N HIS A 127 3.37 -12.43 -5.12
CA HIS A 127 3.64 -12.73 -3.71
C HIS A 127 2.51 -12.27 -2.79
N ILE A 128 2.06 -11.03 -2.96
CA ILE A 128 0.96 -10.46 -2.16
C ILE A 128 -0.33 -11.25 -2.37
N GLU A 129 -0.67 -11.56 -3.63
CA GLU A 129 -1.88 -12.31 -3.98
C GLU A 129 -1.87 -13.75 -3.47
N LYS A 130 -0.69 -14.37 -3.39
CA LYS A 130 -0.52 -15.71 -2.82
C LYS A 130 -0.53 -15.73 -1.28
N THR A 131 -0.02 -14.66 -0.65
CA THR A 131 0.19 -14.62 0.81
C THR A 131 -1.03 -14.13 1.56
N TYR A 132 -1.81 -13.23 0.95
CA TYR A 132 -2.93 -12.56 1.58
C TYR A 132 -4.26 -12.86 0.86
N LYS A 133 -5.38 -12.64 1.55
CA LYS A 133 -6.74 -12.81 1.02
C LYS A 133 -7.09 -11.68 0.03
N VAL A 134 -6.42 -11.64 -1.12
CA VAL A 134 -6.60 -10.61 -2.16
C VAL A 134 -7.52 -11.12 -3.26
N LYS A 135 -8.39 -10.24 -3.77
CA LYS A 135 -9.11 -10.45 -5.03
C LYS A 135 -8.16 -10.16 -6.20
N ALA A 136 -7.53 -11.22 -6.75
CA ALA A 136 -6.49 -11.15 -7.78
C ALA A 136 -7.03 -10.83 -9.19
N GLU A 137 -7.92 -9.83 -9.30
CA GLU A 137 -8.50 -9.39 -10.57
C GLU A 137 -8.24 -7.89 -10.77
N LYS A 138 -8.07 -7.45 -12.01
CA LYS A 138 -7.85 -6.03 -12.38
C LYS A 138 -8.79 -5.09 -11.62
N ARG A 139 -10.09 -5.36 -11.65
CA ARG A 139 -11.14 -4.49 -11.06
C ARG A 139 -11.00 -4.25 -9.55
N PHE A 140 -10.19 -5.05 -8.87
CA PHE A 140 -9.94 -4.95 -7.43
C PHE A 140 -8.52 -4.54 -7.08
N ARG A 141 -7.71 -4.19 -8.07
CA ARG A 141 -6.32 -3.75 -7.87
C ARG A 141 -6.18 -2.28 -8.23
N GLY A 142 -5.82 -1.47 -7.25
CA GLY A 142 -5.48 -0.06 -7.40
C GLY A 142 -3.99 0.19 -7.21
N ILE A 143 -3.53 1.33 -7.70
CA ILE A 143 -2.18 1.83 -7.47
C ILE A 143 -2.23 3.33 -7.21
N ALA A 144 -1.44 3.79 -6.27
CA ALA A 144 -1.33 5.21 -5.94
C ALA A 144 0.10 5.50 -5.47
N GLY A 145 0.48 6.76 -5.42
CA GLY A 145 1.79 7.13 -4.90
C GLY A 145 2.06 8.61 -4.97
N LEU A 146 3.06 9.06 -4.21
CA LEU A 146 3.47 10.47 -4.10
C LEU A 146 4.79 10.70 -4.81
N SER A 147 4.93 11.80 -5.55
CA SER A 147 6.19 12.25 -6.16
C SER A 147 6.82 11.14 -7.03
N MET A 148 7.95 10.56 -6.64
CA MET A 148 8.54 9.37 -7.28
C MET A 148 7.52 8.23 -7.38
N GLY A 149 6.75 7.95 -6.31
CA GLY A 149 5.67 6.96 -6.32
C GLY A 149 4.48 7.39 -7.18
N GLY A 150 4.22 8.68 -7.30
CA GLY A 150 3.25 9.24 -8.25
C GLY A 150 3.65 8.93 -9.69
N TYR A 151 4.93 9.12 -10.03
CA TYR A 151 5.47 8.72 -11.33
C TYR A 151 5.32 7.22 -11.57
N GLY A 152 5.75 6.37 -10.62
CA GLY A 152 5.64 4.92 -10.72
C GLY A 152 4.19 4.45 -10.88
N SER A 153 3.25 5.03 -10.15
CA SER A 153 1.84 4.68 -10.26
C SER A 153 1.23 5.05 -11.61
N LEU A 154 1.60 6.21 -12.16
CA LEU A 154 1.20 6.64 -13.50
C LEU A 154 1.80 5.73 -14.57
N LEU A 155 3.12 5.48 -14.48
CA LEU A 155 3.85 4.62 -15.41
C LEU A 155 3.22 3.21 -15.49
N TYR A 156 3.00 2.59 -14.32
CA TYR A 156 2.45 1.22 -14.28
C TYR A 156 1.01 1.15 -14.79
N ALA A 157 0.19 2.17 -14.50
CA ALA A 157 -1.18 2.20 -15.02
C ALA A 157 -1.22 2.32 -16.54
N LEU A 158 -0.31 3.09 -17.14
CA LEU A 158 -0.21 3.25 -18.59
C LEU A 158 0.43 2.04 -19.27
N LYS A 159 1.47 1.49 -18.70
CA LYS A 159 2.25 0.39 -19.27
C LYS A 159 1.59 -0.97 -19.10
N TYR A 160 0.83 -1.16 -18.01
CA TYR A 160 0.12 -2.39 -17.66
C TYR A 160 -1.38 -2.14 -17.47
N PRO A 161 -2.09 -1.70 -18.52
CA PRO A 161 -3.50 -1.30 -18.41
C PRO A 161 -4.42 -2.44 -17.97
N ASP A 162 -3.99 -3.69 -18.11
CA ASP A 162 -4.74 -4.87 -17.70
C ASP A 162 -4.53 -5.28 -16.24
N LEU A 163 -3.59 -4.65 -15.52
CA LEU A 163 -3.32 -4.97 -14.13
C LEU A 163 -4.11 -4.12 -13.14
N PHE A 164 -4.31 -2.83 -13.43
CA PHE A 164 -4.89 -1.88 -12.47
C PHE A 164 -6.20 -1.31 -12.97
N ALA A 165 -7.23 -1.25 -12.10
CA ALA A 165 -8.51 -0.61 -12.40
C ALA A 165 -8.47 0.89 -12.16
N ALA A 166 -7.63 1.34 -11.25
CA ALA A 166 -7.52 2.75 -10.86
C ALA A 166 -6.07 3.11 -10.53
N ALA A 167 -5.70 4.33 -10.86
CA ALA A 167 -4.42 4.93 -10.46
C ALA A 167 -4.67 6.32 -9.87
N ALA A 168 -3.94 6.65 -8.81
CA ALA A 168 -3.93 7.97 -8.18
C ALA A 168 -2.49 8.50 -8.07
N PRO A 169 -1.95 9.11 -9.13
CA PRO A 169 -0.63 9.72 -9.13
C PRO A 169 -0.68 11.08 -8.41
N LEU A 170 -0.17 11.13 -7.18
CA LEU A 170 -0.14 12.34 -6.36
C LEU A 170 1.15 13.11 -6.61
N SER A 171 1.05 14.35 -7.10
CA SER A 171 2.21 15.19 -7.40
C SER A 171 3.33 14.43 -8.11
N ALA A 172 2.96 13.69 -9.16
CA ALA A 172 3.87 12.80 -9.87
C ALA A 172 5.11 13.57 -10.39
N ALA A 173 6.29 13.01 -10.15
CA ALA A 173 7.56 13.54 -10.66
C ALA A 173 7.69 13.21 -12.15
N VAL A 174 6.93 13.92 -12.99
CA VAL A 174 6.95 13.78 -14.44
C VAL A 174 7.99 14.74 -15.00
N TRP A 175 8.86 14.23 -15.85
CA TRP A 175 9.94 14.96 -16.49
C TRP A 175 9.58 15.27 -17.93
N THR A 176 9.81 16.49 -18.37
CA THR A 176 9.72 16.84 -19.79
C THR A 176 11.03 16.48 -20.51
N ASP A 177 10.99 16.39 -21.83
CA ASP A 177 12.22 16.18 -22.62
C ASP A 177 13.29 17.22 -22.30
N ASN A 178 12.89 18.48 -22.08
CA ASN A 178 13.82 19.55 -21.71
C ASN A 178 14.44 19.35 -20.33
N ASP A 179 13.67 18.82 -19.37
CA ASP A 179 14.21 18.50 -18.04
C ASP A 179 15.27 17.41 -18.15
N ILE A 180 14.99 16.35 -18.92
CA ILE A 180 15.89 15.21 -19.12
C ILE A 180 17.17 15.63 -19.86
N ILE A 181 17.06 16.43 -20.94
CA ILE A 181 18.20 16.91 -21.72
C ILE A 181 19.14 17.79 -20.89
N ASN A 182 18.60 18.52 -19.92
CA ASN A 182 19.39 19.39 -19.05
C ASN A 182 19.97 18.67 -17.83
N LEU A 183 19.68 17.39 -17.62
CA LEU A 183 20.34 16.59 -16.58
C LEU A 183 21.82 16.36 -17.00
N ASN A 184 22.73 16.61 -16.07
CA ASN A 184 24.09 16.13 -16.28
C ASN A 184 24.14 14.61 -16.07
N GLU A 185 25.20 13.98 -16.57
CA GLU A 185 25.36 12.51 -16.53
C GLU A 185 25.27 11.95 -15.11
N ASN A 186 25.83 12.63 -14.11
CA ASN A 186 25.76 12.17 -12.72
C ASN A 186 24.32 12.21 -12.17
N MET A 187 23.57 13.25 -12.50
CA MET A 187 22.15 13.35 -12.11
C MET A 187 21.30 12.30 -12.82
N PHE A 188 21.54 12.13 -14.13
CA PHE A 188 20.82 11.10 -14.91
C PHE A 188 21.07 9.71 -14.34
N ASN A 189 22.34 9.35 -14.11
CA ASN A 189 22.70 8.06 -13.54
C ASN A 189 22.22 7.87 -12.10
N GLY A 190 22.13 8.95 -11.33
CA GLY A 190 21.57 8.90 -9.97
C GLY A 190 20.06 8.68 -9.92
N LEU A 191 19.33 9.07 -10.97
CA LEU A 191 17.88 8.95 -11.04
C LEU A 191 17.42 7.72 -11.81
N PHE A 192 18.10 7.37 -12.90
CA PHE A 192 17.65 6.38 -13.88
C PHE A 192 18.69 5.30 -14.21
N GLY A 193 19.93 5.48 -13.81
CA GLY A 193 21.06 4.60 -14.09
C GLY A 193 21.28 3.58 -13.06
#